data_fd53ea8ab12fcf90baca85f56481c1ed
#
_entry.id   fd53ea8ab12fcf90baca85f56481c1ed
#
_cell.length_a   1.000
_cell.length_b   1.000
_cell.length_c   1.000
_cell.angle_alpha   90.00
_cell.angle_beta   90.00
_cell.angle_gamma   90.00
#
_symmetry.space_group_name_H-M   'P 1'
#
loop_
_entity.id
_entity.type
_entity.pdbx_description
1 polymer ?
#
loop_
_entity_poly.entity_id
_entity_poly.type
_entity_poly.pdbx_seq_one_letter_code
_entity_poly.pdbx_strand_id
1 'polypeptide(L)'
;SYIIISTYASYSRPKVFDKLNSLDRRRVLLIADEAHNMGAESMAKKLKEIPYARRVGLSATPERQFDDAGNTKLRKFFGAEESYTFEYSMDEAIHGANPVLCKYFYYPHVIRLTDEEMDAYIELSEKISKYFNYNTETFTTKDEILKRLLLARKRIIHKAANKLPVFREIVHKRFEERGNLNYTLVYVPEGLKPDYFGAEDDFDKADTIAEDADTDRLINEYTAAVLNVDGHVTVRKFVSGQKDTEELLRNFATGKVQVLTSMKCLDEGVDVPRSELAIFCSSTGNPRQFIQRRGRVLRKHPDKEYAILHDLVVVPEVGAHHNSYKMERSLLKSELARVKNFADMSENPSFSEMELRSALDY
;
A
#
# COMPACT_ATOMS: atom_id res chain seq x y z
N SER A 1 37.03 -3.96 9.96
CA SER A 1 35.58 -3.73 10.12
C SER A 1 34.84 -4.67 9.20
N TYR A 2 33.70 -5.17 9.66
CA TYR A 2 32.82 -6.06 8.89
C TYR A 2 31.44 -5.42 8.82
N ILE A 3 30.75 -5.62 7.68
CA ILE A 3 29.31 -5.33 7.52
C ILE A 3 28.63 -6.68 7.38
N ILE A 4 27.63 -6.92 8.23
CA ILE A 4 26.80 -8.12 8.18
C ILE A 4 25.40 -7.68 7.81
N ILE A 5 24.86 -8.20 6.71
CA ILE A 5 23.48 -7.93 6.26
C ILE A 5 22.66 -9.18 6.53
N SER A 6 21.51 -9.02 7.18
CA SER A 6 20.61 -10.12 7.51
C SER A 6 19.14 -9.66 7.41
N THR A 7 18.27 -10.53 6.93
CA THR A 7 16.83 -10.30 7.05
C THR A 7 16.35 -10.52 8.49
N TYR A 8 15.24 -9.93 8.90
CA TYR A 8 14.65 -10.14 10.21
C TYR A 8 14.33 -11.62 10.47
N ALA A 9 13.84 -12.33 9.46
CA ALA A 9 13.58 -13.77 9.55
C ALA A 9 14.85 -14.59 9.80
N SER A 10 15.96 -14.24 9.16
CA SER A 10 17.25 -14.90 9.37
C SER A 10 17.85 -14.53 10.73
N TYR A 11 17.81 -13.24 11.10
CA TYR A 11 18.31 -12.76 12.38
C TYR A 11 17.56 -13.39 13.57
N SER A 12 16.26 -13.63 13.44
CA SER A 12 15.45 -14.24 14.52
C SER A 12 15.71 -15.74 14.75
N ARG A 13 16.44 -16.42 13.85
CA ARG A 13 16.79 -17.84 14.04
C ARG A 13 17.75 -18.00 15.23
N PRO A 14 17.51 -18.93 16.17
CA PRO A 14 18.27 -19.01 17.42
C PRO A 14 19.80 -19.00 17.19
N LYS A 15 20.32 -19.88 16.33
CA LYS A 15 21.77 -19.96 16.06
C LYS A 15 22.38 -18.66 15.53
N VAL A 16 21.64 -17.91 14.69
CA VAL A 16 22.11 -16.62 14.13
C VAL A 16 22.03 -15.54 15.20
N PHE A 17 20.91 -15.48 15.91
CA PHE A 17 20.65 -14.54 16.99
C PHE A 17 21.71 -14.62 18.08
N ASP A 18 21.96 -15.81 18.60
CA ASP A 18 22.95 -16.05 19.65
C ASP A 18 24.36 -15.70 19.19
N LYS A 19 24.74 -16.12 17.97
CA LYS A 19 26.08 -15.85 17.43
C LYS A 19 26.31 -14.36 17.21
N LEU A 20 25.34 -13.62 16.67
CA LEU A 20 25.48 -12.18 16.45
C LEU A 20 25.48 -11.43 17.78
N ASN A 21 24.60 -11.77 18.70
CA ASN A 21 24.51 -11.09 20.00
C ASN A 21 25.63 -11.44 20.98
N SER A 22 26.48 -12.45 20.68
CA SER A 22 27.72 -12.72 21.39
C SER A 22 28.89 -11.79 21.02
N LEU A 23 28.72 -10.94 19.96
CA LEU A 23 29.74 -9.97 19.58
C LEU A 23 29.90 -8.86 20.64
N ASP A 24 31.08 -8.26 20.71
CA ASP A 24 31.35 -7.17 21.65
C ASP A 24 30.39 -5.99 21.40
N ARG A 25 29.45 -5.80 22.34
CA ARG A 25 28.39 -4.79 22.28
C ARG A 25 28.87 -3.36 22.05
N ARG A 26 30.13 -3.05 22.43
CA ARG A 26 30.70 -1.71 22.29
C ARG A 26 31.20 -1.43 20.88
N ARG A 27 31.44 -2.46 20.11
CA ARG A 27 32.02 -2.39 18.75
C ARG A 27 31.02 -2.60 17.64
N VAL A 28 29.77 -2.90 17.99
CA VAL A 28 28.68 -3.16 17.03
C VAL A 28 27.74 -1.96 16.99
N LEU A 29 27.41 -1.53 15.77
CA LEU A 29 26.29 -0.65 15.45
C LEU A 29 25.22 -1.51 14.80
N LEU A 30 24.02 -1.54 15.40
CA LEU A 30 22.84 -2.14 14.80
C LEU A 30 22.10 -1.07 13.98
N ILE A 31 21.94 -1.33 12.67
CA ILE A 31 21.07 -0.53 11.81
C ILE A 31 19.91 -1.42 11.40
N ALA A 32 18.71 -1.01 11.77
CA ALA A 32 17.45 -1.69 11.45
C ALA A 32 16.71 -0.90 10.39
N ASP A 33 16.75 -1.36 9.14
CA ASP A 33 15.93 -0.83 8.07
C ASP A 33 14.51 -1.36 8.22
N GLU A 34 13.49 -0.55 7.88
CA GLU A 34 12.09 -0.84 8.19
C GLU A 34 11.90 -1.31 9.65
N ALA A 35 12.44 -0.51 10.57
CA ALA A 35 12.57 -0.82 12.01
C ALA A 35 11.25 -1.25 12.67
N HIS A 36 10.10 -0.81 12.13
CA HIS A 36 8.78 -1.23 12.59
C HIS A 36 8.58 -2.75 12.57
N ASN A 37 9.31 -3.49 11.72
CA ASN A 37 9.26 -4.96 11.68
C ASN A 37 9.84 -5.60 12.94
N MET A 38 10.71 -4.92 13.67
CA MET A 38 11.21 -5.39 14.97
C MET A 38 10.13 -5.37 16.05
N GLY A 39 9.05 -4.62 15.86
CA GLY A 39 7.88 -4.63 16.74
C GLY A 39 6.95 -5.84 16.56
N ALA A 40 7.15 -6.69 15.53
CA ALA A 40 6.39 -7.92 15.38
C ALA A 40 6.57 -8.83 16.60
N GLU A 41 5.53 -9.54 17.00
CA GLU A 41 5.46 -10.26 18.28
C GLU A 41 6.68 -11.16 18.54
N SER A 42 7.14 -11.88 17.51
CA SER A 42 8.32 -12.78 17.59
C SER A 42 9.62 -12.03 17.86
N MET A 43 9.82 -10.85 17.23
CA MET A 43 11.00 -10.02 17.43
C MET A 43 10.87 -9.15 18.66
N ALA A 44 9.69 -8.62 18.95
CA ALA A 44 9.44 -7.76 20.12
C ALA A 44 9.76 -8.47 21.46
N LYS A 45 9.61 -9.80 21.52
CA LYS A 45 10.02 -10.60 22.69
C LYS A 45 11.54 -10.64 22.86
N LYS A 46 12.31 -10.59 21.78
CA LYS A 46 13.77 -10.67 21.76
C LYS A 46 14.49 -9.32 21.88
N LEU A 47 13.78 -8.19 21.77
CA LEU A 47 14.42 -6.86 21.83
C LEU A 47 15.26 -6.65 23.10
N LYS A 48 14.82 -7.20 24.24
CA LYS A 48 15.54 -7.10 25.51
C LYS A 48 16.84 -7.87 25.54
N GLU A 49 16.99 -8.88 24.68
CA GLU A 49 18.16 -9.76 24.61
C GLU A 49 19.23 -9.20 23.67
N ILE A 50 18.91 -8.16 22.88
CA ILE A 50 19.84 -7.51 21.96
C ILE A 50 20.77 -6.58 22.74
N PRO A 51 22.07 -6.88 22.85
CA PRO A 51 22.96 -6.22 23.80
C PRO A 51 23.57 -4.90 23.30
N TYR A 52 23.37 -4.55 22.02
CA TYR A 52 24.06 -3.42 21.40
C TYR A 52 23.58 -2.08 21.95
N ALA A 53 24.54 -1.24 22.37
CA ALA A 53 24.24 0.09 22.88
C ALA A 53 23.98 1.13 21.75
N ARG A 54 24.60 0.92 20.58
CA ARG A 54 24.45 1.82 19.42
C ARG A 54 23.45 1.21 18.46
N ARG A 55 22.32 1.88 18.30
CA ARG A 55 21.19 1.40 17.50
C ARG A 55 20.63 2.55 16.66
N VAL A 56 20.33 2.26 15.40
CA VAL A 56 19.64 3.17 14.49
C VAL A 56 18.46 2.41 13.90
N GLY A 57 17.27 2.95 14.04
CA GLY A 57 16.05 2.47 13.39
C GLY A 57 15.67 3.42 12.28
N LEU A 58 15.49 2.89 11.08
CA LEU A 58 15.01 3.64 9.90
C LEU A 58 13.63 3.12 9.55
N SER A 59 12.67 4.00 9.34
CA SER A 59 11.33 3.64 8.88
C SER A 59 10.61 4.87 8.32
N ALA A 60 9.95 4.70 7.18
CA ALA A 60 9.06 5.73 6.65
C ALA A 60 7.76 5.85 7.48
N THR A 61 7.39 4.79 8.19
CA THR A 61 6.21 4.71 9.04
C THR A 61 6.55 3.93 10.30
N PRO A 62 7.14 4.57 11.30
CA PRO A 62 7.65 3.88 12.49
C PRO A 62 6.53 3.25 13.35
N GLU A 63 5.33 3.84 13.32
CA GLU A 63 4.18 3.35 14.08
C GLU A 63 3.49 2.17 13.39
N ARG A 64 3.23 1.13 14.15
CA ARG A 64 2.45 -0.04 13.73
C ARG A 64 0.98 0.20 14.02
N GLN A 65 0.12 -0.02 13.05
CA GLN A 65 -1.33 0.09 13.28
C GLN A 65 -1.81 -0.96 14.29
N PHE A 66 -2.67 -0.54 15.21
CA PHE A 66 -3.31 -1.41 16.21
C PHE A 66 -2.32 -2.20 17.09
N ASP A 67 -1.09 -1.70 17.28
CA ASP A 67 -0.05 -2.37 18.06
C ASP A 67 0.70 -1.40 18.99
N ASP A 68 -0.03 -0.76 19.90
CA ASP A 68 0.53 0.23 20.85
C ASP A 68 1.63 -0.38 21.73
N ALA A 69 1.46 -1.65 22.12
CA ALA A 69 2.45 -2.35 22.92
C ALA A 69 3.76 -2.60 22.15
N GLY A 70 3.68 -2.92 20.85
CA GLY A 70 4.82 -3.05 19.98
C GLY A 70 5.49 -1.70 19.74
N ASN A 71 4.72 -0.65 19.50
CA ASN A 71 5.20 0.71 19.31
C ASN A 71 5.97 1.21 20.54
N THR A 72 5.42 1.03 21.74
CA THR A 72 6.09 1.39 23.01
C THR A 72 7.42 0.67 23.17
N LYS A 73 7.47 -0.65 22.87
CA LYS A 73 8.71 -1.43 22.94
C LYS A 73 9.76 -0.95 21.95
N LEU A 74 9.35 -0.60 20.72
CA LEU A 74 10.24 -0.07 19.69
C LEU A 74 10.81 1.28 20.09
N ARG A 75 9.97 2.21 20.50
CA ARG A 75 10.40 3.54 20.96
C ARG A 75 11.43 3.42 22.08
N LYS A 76 11.14 2.59 23.09
CA LYS A 76 12.10 2.32 24.17
C LYS A 76 13.38 1.68 23.69
N PHE A 77 13.31 0.74 22.75
CA PHE A 77 14.48 0.06 22.21
C PHE A 77 15.43 0.99 21.46
N PHE A 78 14.91 1.96 20.71
CA PHE A 78 15.69 2.95 19.96
C PHE A 78 15.94 4.26 20.72
N GLY A 79 15.41 4.42 21.93
CA GLY A 79 15.53 5.64 22.73
C GLY A 79 14.74 6.82 22.16
N ALA A 80 13.59 6.53 21.54
CA ALA A 80 12.68 7.51 20.93
C ALA A 80 11.37 7.62 21.70
N GLU A 81 11.42 7.56 23.03
CA GLU A 81 10.22 7.54 23.90
C GLU A 81 9.49 8.88 23.87
N GLU A 82 10.21 10.00 23.78
CA GLU A 82 9.66 11.36 23.71
C GLU A 82 9.47 11.84 22.26
N SER A 83 10.48 11.64 21.42
CA SER A 83 10.46 12.05 20.02
C SER A 83 11.43 11.23 19.18
N TYR A 84 11.25 11.23 17.86
CA TYR A 84 12.23 10.68 16.93
C TYR A 84 13.46 11.60 16.86
N THR A 85 14.64 11.00 16.76
CA THR A 85 15.92 11.74 16.69
C THR A 85 16.00 12.59 15.41
N PHE A 86 15.40 12.11 14.33
CA PHE A 86 15.36 12.80 13.04
C PHE A 86 14.08 12.40 12.31
N GLU A 87 13.42 13.37 11.74
CA GLU A 87 12.26 13.20 10.88
C GLU A 87 12.48 13.98 9.59
N TYR A 88 12.17 13.38 8.46
CA TYR A 88 12.21 14.01 7.15
C TYR A 88 10.84 13.77 6.49
N SER A 89 10.04 14.82 6.51
CA SER A 89 8.65 14.73 6.05
C SER A 89 8.55 14.56 4.54
N MET A 90 7.41 14.05 4.06
CA MET A 90 7.14 13.97 2.63
C MET A 90 7.16 15.37 1.97
N ASP A 91 6.64 16.38 2.65
CA ASP A 91 6.64 17.76 2.17
C ASP A 91 8.06 18.30 2.01
N GLU A 92 8.93 18.11 3.01
CA GLU A 92 10.34 18.47 2.90
C GLU A 92 11.06 17.71 1.78
N ALA A 93 10.69 16.44 1.57
CA ALA A 93 11.27 15.61 0.51
C ALA A 93 10.89 16.10 -0.90
N ILE A 94 9.75 16.76 -1.05
CA ILE A 94 9.24 17.27 -2.34
C ILE A 94 9.53 18.77 -2.50
N HIS A 95 9.25 19.57 -1.48
CA HIS A 95 9.26 21.05 -1.56
C HIS A 95 10.39 21.70 -0.75
N GLY A 96 11.14 20.94 0.05
CA GLY A 96 12.23 21.46 0.88
C GLY A 96 13.39 22.06 0.06
N ALA A 97 14.36 22.62 0.76
CA ALA A 97 15.53 23.28 0.12
C ALA A 97 16.38 22.31 -0.73
N ASN A 98 16.43 21.03 -0.35
CA ASN A 98 17.15 19.98 -1.09
C ASN A 98 16.19 18.80 -1.35
N PRO A 99 15.23 18.96 -2.27
CA PRO A 99 14.23 17.94 -2.47
C PRO A 99 14.84 16.66 -3.05
N VAL A 100 14.46 15.52 -2.53
CA VAL A 100 14.88 14.17 -2.99
C VAL A 100 13.81 13.45 -3.79
N LEU A 101 12.59 13.98 -3.76
CA LEU A 101 11.45 13.52 -4.56
C LEU A 101 11.09 14.59 -5.60
N CYS A 102 10.41 14.16 -6.68
CA CYS A 102 9.88 15.09 -7.69
C CYS A 102 8.49 15.59 -7.29
N LYS A 103 8.10 16.72 -7.82
CA LYS A 103 6.73 17.24 -7.78
C LYS A 103 5.76 16.28 -8.46
N TYR A 104 4.47 16.39 -8.15
CA TYR A 104 3.48 15.51 -8.75
C TYR A 104 2.12 16.17 -8.88
N PHE A 105 1.36 15.69 -9.86
CA PHE A 105 -0.07 15.92 -9.98
C PHE A 105 -0.82 14.71 -9.45
N TYR A 106 -1.89 14.94 -8.69
CA TYR A 106 -2.68 13.89 -8.07
C TYR A 106 -4.14 13.98 -8.52
N TYR A 107 -4.65 12.87 -9.01
CA TYR A 107 -6.00 12.71 -9.55
C TYR A 107 -6.73 11.59 -8.81
N PRO A 108 -7.38 11.87 -7.67
CA PRO A 108 -8.26 10.89 -7.04
C PRO A 108 -9.52 10.71 -7.89
N HIS A 109 -9.97 9.47 -8.05
CA HIS A 109 -11.21 9.10 -8.72
C HIS A 109 -12.10 8.41 -7.70
N VAL A 110 -13.25 9.00 -7.40
CA VAL A 110 -14.22 8.39 -6.48
C VAL A 110 -14.94 7.26 -7.19
N ILE A 111 -14.78 6.05 -6.66
CA ILE A 111 -15.39 4.82 -7.18
C ILE A 111 -16.52 4.40 -6.27
N ARG A 112 -17.70 4.21 -6.84
CA ARG A 112 -18.85 3.63 -6.14
C ARG A 112 -18.90 2.14 -6.33
N LEU A 113 -19.33 1.42 -5.31
CA LEU A 113 -19.62 -0.01 -5.40
C LEU A 113 -20.83 -0.25 -6.32
N THR A 114 -20.94 -1.44 -6.92
CA THR A 114 -22.19 -1.88 -7.54
C THR A 114 -23.23 -2.15 -6.46
N ASP A 115 -24.49 -2.32 -6.83
CA ASP A 115 -25.56 -2.59 -5.87
C ASP A 115 -25.28 -3.91 -5.11
N GLU A 116 -24.84 -4.96 -5.80
CA GLU A 116 -24.49 -6.25 -5.18
C GLU A 116 -23.28 -6.15 -4.26
N GLU A 117 -22.27 -5.37 -4.65
CA GLU A 117 -21.11 -5.11 -3.81
C GLU A 117 -21.48 -4.30 -2.58
N MET A 118 -22.39 -3.34 -2.73
CA MET A 118 -22.85 -2.50 -1.63
C MET A 118 -23.67 -3.30 -0.62
N ASP A 119 -24.57 -4.17 -1.09
CA ASP A 119 -25.36 -5.06 -0.22
C ASP A 119 -24.43 -5.99 0.60
N ALA A 120 -23.46 -6.64 -0.04
CA ALA A 120 -22.48 -7.49 0.64
C ALA A 120 -21.60 -6.68 1.62
N TYR A 121 -21.24 -5.45 1.27
CA TYR A 121 -20.48 -4.56 2.13
C TYR A 121 -21.27 -4.17 3.39
N ILE A 122 -22.56 -3.81 3.24
CA ILE A 122 -23.44 -3.45 4.35
C ILE A 122 -23.62 -4.66 5.29
N GLU A 123 -23.89 -5.84 4.76
CA GLU A 123 -24.04 -7.06 5.58
C GLU A 123 -22.82 -7.33 6.46
N LEU A 124 -21.63 -7.23 5.89
CA LEU A 124 -20.38 -7.38 6.65
C LEU A 124 -20.20 -6.27 7.67
N SER A 125 -20.52 -5.02 7.32
CA SER A 125 -20.40 -3.87 8.20
C SER A 125 -21.35 -3.96 9.39
N GLU A 126 -22.57 -4.48 9.21
CA GLU A 126 -23.51 -4.76 10.30
C GLU A 126 -22.96 -5.84 11.27
N LYS A 127 -22.32 -6.89 10.75
CA LYS A 127 -21.64 -7.90 11.58
C LYS A 127 -20.46 -7.30 12.35
N ILE A 128 -19.66 -6.45 11.71
CA ILE A 128 -18.47 -5.80 12.29
C ILE A 128 -18.85 -4.75 13.34
N SER A 129 -19.96 -4.02 13.15
CA SER A 129 -20.39 -2.96 14.05
C SER A 129 -20.65 -3.45 15.49
N LYS A 130 -20.95 -4.73 15.67
CA LYS A 130 -21.13 -5.39 16.97
C LYS A 130 -19.85 -5.42 17.83
N TYR A 131 -18.70 -5.29 17.18
CA TYR A 131 -17.38 -5.28 17.81
C TYR A 131 -16.80 -3.86 17.96
N PHE A 132 -17.54 -2.83 17.53
CA PHE A 132 -17.07 -1.45 17.53
C PHE A 132 -17.53 -0.68 18.77
N ASN A 133 -16.60 -0.03 19.46
CA ASN A 133 -16.91 0.86 20.58
C ASN A 133 -17.06 2.29 20.06
N TYR A 134 -18.29 2.80 20.05
CA TYR A 134 -18.62 4.12 19.55
C TYR A 134 -18.11 5.29 20.42
N ASN A 135 -17.73 5.03 21.68
CA ASN A 135 -17.19 6.08 22.56
C ASN A 135 -15.68 6.30 22.34
N THR A 136 -14.95 5.24 22.02
CA THR A 136 -13.51 5.27 21.79
C THR A 136 -13.15 5.21 20.31
N GLU A 137 -14.13 5.01 19.43
CA GLU A 137 -13.99 4.77 17.98
C GLU A 137 -12.97 3.67 17.64
N THR A 138 -12.94 2.63 18.48
CA THR A 138 -12.01 1.50 18.34
C THR A 138 -12.74 0.16 18.41
N PHE A 139 -12.10 -0.90 17.93
CA PHE A 139 -12.62 -2.26 18.07
C PHE A 139 -12.33 -2.82 19.46
N THR A 140 -13.34 -3.46 20.08
CA THR A 140 -13.32 -3.96 21.46
C THR A 140 -12.49 -5.23 21.64
N THR A 141 -12.22 -5.95 20.55
CA THR A 141 -11.49 -7.22 20.58
C THR A 141 -10.59 -7.37 19.35
N LYS A 142 -9.57 -8.24 19.46
CA LYS A 142 -8.73 -8.68 18.35
C LYS A 142 -9.05 -10.13 17.94
N ASP A 143 -10.31 -10.54 18.06
CA ASP A 143 -10.78 -11.88 17.75
C ASP A 143 -10.53 -12.24 16.26
N GLU A 144 -10.29 -13.53 16.00
CA GLU A 144 -10.11 -14.05 14.63
C GLU A 144 -11.36 -13.86 13.77
N ILE A 145 -12.56 -13.94 14.37
CA ILE A 145 -13.82 -13.69 13.67
C ILE A 145 -13.85 -12.26 13.14
N LEU A 146 -13.54 -11.27 14.00
CA LEU A 146 -13.48 -9.87 13.59
C LEU A 146 -12.44 -9.65 12.49
N LYS A 147 -11.26 -10.26 12.59
CA LYS A 147 -10.23 -10.15 11.55
C LYS A 147 -10.73 -10.67 10.21
N ARG A 148 -11.39 -11.83 10.19
CA ARG A 148 -11.98 -12.41 8.96
C ARG A 148 -13.02 -11.48 8.34
N LEU A 149 -13.94 -10.95 9.14
CA LEU A 149 -14.94 -9.98 8.67
C LEU A 149 -14.31 -8.72 8.08
N LEU A 150 -13.31 -8.15 8.75
CA LEU A 150 -12.57 -6.99 8.27
C LEU A 150 -11.85 -7.26 6.95
N LEU A 151 -11.24 -8.44 6.80
CA LEU A 151 -10.59 -8.87 5.57
C LEU A 151 -11.61 -9.06 4.44
N ALA A 152 -12.74 -9.73 4.71
CA ALA A 152 -13.79 -9.92 3.73
C ALA A 152 -14.33 -8.58 3.22
N ARG A 153 -14.67 -7.64 4.13
CA ARG A 153 -15.11 -6.30 3.76
C ARG A 153 -14.05 -5.54 2.95
N LYS A 154 -12.79 -5.61 3.38
CA LYS A 154 -11.67 -4.99 2.65
C LYS A 154 -11.54 -5.54 1.23
N ARG A 155 -11.81 -6.83 1.01
CA ARG A 155 -11.75 -7.45 -0.32
C ARG A 155 -12.77 -6.82 -1.28
N ILE A 156 -13.99 -6.48 -0.83
CA ILE A 156 -15.00 -5.81 -1.66
C ILE A 156 -14.44 -4.46 -2.17
N ILE A 157 -13.95 -3.61 -1.28
CA ILE A 157 -13.35 -2.32 -1.65
C ILE A 157 -12.14 -2.52 -2.58
N HIS A 158 -11.30 -3.49 -2.27
CA HIS A 158 -10.07 -3.73 -3.01
C HIS A 158 -10.34 -4.16 -4.45
N LYS A 159 -11.36 -4.99 -4.66
CA LYS A 159 -11.71 -5.59 -5.95
C LYS A 159 -12.92 -4.94 -6.65
N ALA A 160 -13.40 -3.79 -6.18
CA ALA A 160 -14.59 -3.12 -6.69
C ALA A 160 -14.61 -3.07 -8.23
N ALA A 161 -15.70 -3.58 -8.84
CA ALA A 161 -15.84 -3.79 -10.27
C ALA A 161 -15.73 -2.49 -11.08
N ASN A 162 -16.29 -1.40 -10.55
CA ASN A 162 -16.28 -0.09 -11.21
C ASN A 162 -14.89 0.55 -11.33
N LYS A 163 -13.83 -0.04 -10.76
CA LYS A 163 -12.44 0.42 -10.96
C LYS A 163 -11.95 0.17 -12.39
N LEU A 164 -12.29 -0.97 -12.99
CA LEU A 164 -11.78 -1.34 -14.31
C LEU A 164 -12.27 -0.40 -15.42
N PRO A 165 -13.55 0.00 -15.49
CA PRO A 165 -14.01 1.03 -16.43
C PRO A 165 -13.23 2.34 -16.32
N VAL A 166 -13.08 2.89 -15.11
CA VAL A 166 -12.35 4.14 -14.88
C VAL A 166 -10.86 3.99 -15.25
N PHE A 167 -10.25 2.85 -14.93
CA PHE A 167 -8.89 2.56 -15.37
C PHE A 167 -8.75 2.60 -16.89
N ARG A 168 -9.70 2.01 -17.65
CA ARG A 168 -9.70 2.05 -19.13
C ARG A 168 -9.74 3.48 -19.64
N GLU A 169 -10.61 4.32 -19.08
CA GLU A 169 -10.69 5.73 -19.45
C GLU A 169 -9.37 6.47 -19.23
N ILE A 170 -8.70 6.24 -18.09
CA ILE A 170 -7.40 6.87 -17.78
C ILE A 170 -6.33 6.47 -18.81
N VAL A 171 -6.21 5.19 -19.12
CA VAL A 171 -5.16 4.72 -20.05
C VAL A 171 -5.44 5.15 -21.50
N HIS A 172 -6.72 5.15 -21.94
CA HIS A 172 -7.11 5.67 -23.24
C HIS A 172 -6.82 7.16 -23.36
N LYS A 173 -7.26 7.98 -22.41
CA LYS A 173 -6.99 9.41 -22.40
C LYS A 173 -5.50 9.72 -22.43
N ARG A 174 -4.70 8.99 -21.63
CA ARG A 174 -3.24 9.16 -21.65
C ARG A 174 -2.64 8.84 -23.00
N PHE A 175 -3.12 7.80 -23.67
CA PHE A 175 -2.65 7.42 -24.99
C PHE A 175 -3.06 8.47 -26.05
N GLU A 176 -4.29 8.97 -26.03
CA GLU A 176 -4.75 10.04 -26.91
C GLU A 176 -3.91 11.32 -26.77
N GLU A 177 -3.53 11.69 -25.54
CA GLU A 177 -2.75 12.89 -25.24
C GLU A 177 -1.27 12.76 -25.66
N ARG A 178 -0.68 11.56 -25.57
CA ARG A 178 0.76 11.36 -25.73
C ARG A 178 1.19 10.44 -26.87
N GLY A 179 0.27 9.68 -27.46
CA GLY A 179 0.56 8.65 -28.46
C GLY A 179 1.32 7.43 -27.91
N ASN A 180 1.51 7.35 -26.59
CA ASN A 180 2.17 6.22 -25.91
C ASN A 180 1.82 6.17 -24.43
N LEU A 181 2.16 5.04 -23.77
CA LEU A 181 2.00 4.82 -22.35
C LEU A 181 3.35 4.64 -21.63
N ASN A 182 4.43 5.23 -22.16
CA ASN A 182 5.76 5.04 -21.59
C ASN A 182 5.83 5.40 -20.12
N TYR A 183 6.59 4.58 -19.36
CA TYR A 183 6.91 4.78 -17.96
C TYR A 183 5.68 4.76 -17.03
N THR A 184 4.70 3.91 -17.37
CA THR A 184 3.46 3.76 -16.60
C THR A 184 3.53 2.54 -15.68
N LEU A 185 3.24 2.75 -14.39
CA LEU A 185 3.06 1.69 -13.38
C LEU A 185 1.58 1.55 -13.04
N VAL A 186 1.08 0.32 -13.02
CA VAL A 186 -0.29 0.01 -12.63
C VAL A 186 -0.27 -0.92 -11.41
N TYR A 187 -0.77 -0.43 -10.28
CA TYR A 187 -0.93 -1.23 -9.06
C TYR A 187 -2.30 -1.88 -9.06
N VAL A 188 -2.35 -3.16 -9.37
CA VAL A 188 -3.57 -3.94 -9.56
C VAL A 188 -4.00 -4.61 -8.26
N PRO A 189 -5.32 -4.79 -7.99
CA PRO A 189 -5.81 -5.60 -6.90
C PRO A 189 -5.32 -7.06 -6.99
N GLU A 190 -5.08 -7.66 -5.82
CA GLU A 190 -4.65 -9.06 -5.75
C GLU A 190 -5.81 -10.03 -5.85
N GLY A 191 -5.47 -11.26 -6.29
CA GLY A 191 -6.35 -12.41 -6.28
C GLY A 191 -7.24 -12.53 -7.51
N LEU A 192 -8.17 -13.48 -7.44
CA LEU A 192 -9.14 -13.79 -8.46
C LEU A 192 -10.29 -12.77 -8.47
N LYS A 193 -11.09 -12.80 -9.53
CA LYS A 193 -12.38 -12.10 -9.55
C LYS A 193 -13.21 -12.49 -8.33
N PRO A 194 -13.92 -11.53 -7.71
CA PRO A 194 -14.80 -11.87 -6.61
C PRO A 194 -15.95 -12.73 -7.11
N ASP A 195 -16.18 -13.87 -6.45
CA ASP A 195 -17.42 -14.62 -6.53
C ASP A 195 -18.25 -14.26 -5.30
N TYR A 196 -19.23 -13.39 -5.47
CA TYR A 196 -20.07 -12.91 -4.38
C TYR A 196 -21.15 -13.92 -3.94
N PHE A 197 -21.32 -15.02 -4.69
CA PHE A 197 -22.36 -16.02 -4.46
C PHE A 197 -21.86 -17.37 -3.94
N GLY A 198 -20.55 -17.53 -3.77
CA GLY A 198 -19.91 -18.76 -3.29
C GLY A 198 -19.59 -18.72 -1.81
N ALA A 199 -20.25 -19.57 -1.07
CA ALA A 199 -20.02 -20.15 0.27
C ALA A 199 -19.10 -19.40 1.25
N GLU A 200 -19.66 -19.12 2.43
CA GLU A 200 -18.99 -18.58 3.62
C GLU A 200 -17.80 -19.44 4.13
N ASP A 201 -17.60 -20.64 3.61
CA ASP A 201 -16.64 -21.63 4.12
C ASP A 201 -15.26 -21.67 3.41
N ASP A 202 -15.04 -20.93 2.33
CA ASP A 202 -13.83 -21.05 1.51
C ASP A 202 -12.82 -19.89 1.64
N PHE A 203 -12.94 -19.04 2.67
CA PHE A 203 -12.06 -17.88 2.83
C PHE A 203 -10.58 -18.23 3.05
N ASP A 204 -10.28 -19.36 3.67
CA ASP A 204 -8.91 -19.82 3.92
C ASP A 204 -8.28 -20.55 2.71
N LYS A 205 -9.09 -21.05 1.78
CA LYS A 205 -8.60 -21.78 0.60
C LYS A 205 -8.36 -20.88 -0.61
N ALA A 206 -9.06 -19.76 -0.72
CA ALA A 206 -8.98 -18.88 -1.89
C ALA A 206 -7.59 -18.26 -2.10
N ASP A 207 -6.83 -18.02 -1.03
CA ASP A 207 -5.48 -17.46 -1.15
C ASP A 207 -4.37 -18.51 -1.37
N THR A 208 -4.66 -19.82 -1.13
CA THR A 208 -3.68 -20.90 -1.24
C THR A 208 -3.86 -21.83 -2.45
N ILE A 209 -5.04 -21.87 -3.07
CA ILE A 209 -5.35 -22.84 -4.15
C ILE A 209 -5.06 -22.30 -5.56
N ALA A 210 -4.79 -21.01 -5.74
CA ALA A 210 -4.83 -20.39 -7.05
C ALA A 210 -3.45 -20.03 -7.66
N GLU A 211 -2.40 -20.82 -7.41
CA GLU A 211 -1.17 -20.65 -8.20
C GLU A 211 -1.31 -21.16 -9.65
N ASP A 212 -2.29 -22.03 -9.94
CA ASP A 212 -2.44 -22.67 -11.26
C ASP A 212 -3.50 -22.07 -12.20
N ALA A 213 -4.41 -21.20 -11.72
CA ALA A 213 -5.41 -20.57 -12.58
C ALA A 213 -5.00 -19.15 -13.01
N ASP A 214 -4.01 -19.04 -13.90
CA ASP A 214 -3.52 -17.74 -14.40
C ASP A 214 -4.57 -16.96 -15.22
N THR A 215 -5.59 -17.65 -15.73
CA THR A 215 -6.61 -17.06 -16.60
C THR A 215 -7.60 -16.14 -15.90
N ASP A 216 -7.88 -16.33 -14.61
CA ASP A 216 -8.93 -15.62 -13.88
C ASP A 216 -8.40 -14.53 -12.93
N ARG A 217 -7.10 -14.27 -12.94
CA ARG A 217 -6.53 -13.22 -12.09
C ARG A 217 -6.88 -11.83 -12.59
N LEU A 218 -7.24 -10.93 -11.67
CA LEU A 218 -7.55 -9.53 -12.00
C LEU A 218 -6.41 -8.83 -12.77
N ILE A 219 -5.16 -9.17 -12.51
CA ILE A 219 -4.02 -8.61 -13.25
C ILE A 219 -4.11 -8.86 -14.75
N ASN A 220 -4.74 -9.98 -15.19
CA ASN A 220 -4.91 -10.29 -16.60
C ASN A 220 -5.89 -9.31 -17.27
N GLU A 221 -6.97 -8.95 -16.57
CA GLU A 221 -7.96 -8.00 -17.09
C GLU A 221 -7.39 -6.59 -17.23
N TYR A 222 -6.64 -6.13 -16.23
CA TYR A 222 -5.95 -4.84 -16.32
C TYR A 222 -4.88 -4.83 -17.39
N THR A 223 -4.10 -5.93 -17.52
CA THR A 223 -3.09 -6.06 -18.59
C THR A 223 -3.75 -6.09 -19.97
N ALA A 224 -4.85 -6.84 -20.14
CA ALA A 224 -5.62 -6.87 -21.37
C ALA A 224 -6.23 -5.50 -21.71
N ALA A 225 -6.71 -4.76 -20.71
CA ALA A 225 -7.23 -3.41 -20.91
C ALA A 225 -6.17 -2.45 -21.46
N VAL A 226 -4.91 -2.58 -21.02
CA VAL A 226 -3.78 -1.82 -21.56
C VAL A 226 -3.46 -2.23 -23.00
N LEU A 227 -3.40 -3.55 -23.27
CA LEU A 227 -3.13 -4.07 -24.65
C LEU A 227 -4.18 -3.64 -25.66
N ASN A 228 -5.43 -3.49 -25.23
CA ASN A 228 -6.54 -3.10 -26.10
C ASN A 228 -6.58 -1.59 -26.40
N VAL A 229 -5.67 -0.79 -25.85
CA VAL A 229 -5.59 0.65 -26.16
C VAL A 229 -5.09 0.87 -27.59
N ASP A 230 -3.98 0.20 -27.95
CA ASP A 230 -3.37 0.28 -29.28
C ASP A 230 -2.39 -0.90 -29.49
N GLY A 231 -2.25 -1.36 -30.73
CA GLY A 231 -1.38 -2.48 -31.10
C GLY A 231 0.13 -2.26 -30.88
N HIS A 232 0.56 -1.00 -30.69
CA HIS A 232 1.97 -0.66 -30.43
C HIS A 232 2.28 -0.55 -28.92
N VAL A 233 1.28 -0.65 -28.06
CA VAL A 233 1.47 -0.59 -26.60
C VAL A 233 2.09 -1.90 -26.11
N THR A 234 3.20 -1.78 -25.40
CA THR A 234 3.89 -2.90 -24.77
C THR A 234 3.66 -2.91 -23.26
N VAL A 235 3.05 -3.96 -22.73
CA VAL A 235 2.81 -4.16 -21.31
C VAL A 235 3.39 -5.49 -20.84
N ARG A 236 3.89 -5.52 -19.62
CA ARG A 236 4.36 -6.74 -18.95
C ARG A 236 3.86 -6.78 -17.50
N LYS A 237 3.54 -7.98 -17.04
CA LYS A 237 3.25 -8.23 -15.63
C LYS A 237 4.55 -8.25 -14.84
N PHE A 238 4.52 -7.67 -13.65
CA PHE A 238 5.59 -7.74 -12.67
C PHE A 238 5.06 -8.45 -11.41
N VAL A 239 5.42 -9.72 -11.25
CA VAL A 239 4.90 -10.60 -10.20
C VAL A 239 6.04 -11.22 -9.39
N SER A 240 5.75 -11.63 -8.15
CA SER A 240 6.74 -12.25 -7.25
C SER A 240 7.25 -13.58 -7.82
N GLY A 241 8.55 -13.86 -7.65
CA GLY A 241 9.16 -15.10 -8.13
C GLY A 241 9.43 -15.14 -9.64
N GLN A 242 9.17 -14.06 -10.38
CA GLN A 242 9.48 -13.97 -11.80
C GLN A 242 10.98 -14.02 -12.05
N LYS A 243 11.39 -14.82 -13.04
CA LYS A 243 12.75 -14.79 -13.56
C LYS A 243 12.94 -13.53 -14.43
N ASP A 244 14.17 -13.06 -14.56
CA ASP A 244 14.54 -11.92 -15.44
C ASP A 244 13.96 -10.54 -15.04
N THR A 245 13.68 -10.36 -13.74
CA THR A 245 13.18 -9.10 -13.18
C THR A 245 14.06 -7.89 -13.54
N GLU A 246 15.37 -8.04 -13.51
CA GLU A 246 16.32 -6.97 -13.84
C GLU A 246 16.25 -6.57 -15.32
N GLU A 247 16.08 -7.53 -16.21
CA GLU A 247 15.94 -7.26 -17.64
C GLU A 247 14.62 -6.55 -17.93
N LEU A 248 13.54 -6.98 -17.28
CA LEU A 248 12.24 -6.33 -17.40
C LEU A 248 12.30 -4.87 -16.94
N LEU A 249 12.96 -4.59 -15.81
CA LEU A 249 13.13 -3.21 -15.31
C LEU A 249 14.00 -2.36 -16.24
N ARG A 250 15.07 -2.94 -16.83
CA ARG A 250 15.88 -2.24 -17.87
C ARG A 250 15.04 -1.92 -19.09
N ASN A 251 14.22 -2.85 -19.55
CA ASN A 251 13.35 -2.65 -20.70
C ASN A 251 12.27 -1.59 -20.42
N PHE A 252 11.77 -1.51 -19.20
CA PHE A 252 10.88 -0.45 -18.75
C PHE A 252 11.59 0.92 -18.71
N ALA A 253 12.77 0.99 -18.11
CA ALA A 253 13.55 2.22 -18.01
C ALA A 253 13.96 2.81 -19.37
N THR A 254 14.08 1.95 -20.41
CA THR A 254 14.39 2.37 -21.78
C THR A 254 13.16 2.59 -22.67
N GLY A 255 11.95 2.39 -22.16
CA GLY A 255 10.69 2.53 -22.91
C GLY A 255 10.37 1.38 -23.86
N LYS A 256 11.18 0.30 -23.90
CA LYS A 256 10.86 -0.92 -24.67
C LYS A 256 9.61 -1.63 -24.13
N VAL A 257 9.41 -1.55 -22.81
CA VAL A 257 8.17 -1.90 -22.13
C VAL A 257 7.57 -0.61 -21.63
N GLN A 258 6.39 -0.27 -22.09
CA GLN A 258 5.73 1.00 -21.77
C GLN A 258 5.03 0.95 -20.41
N VAL A 259 4.39 -0.20 -20.10
CA VAL A 259 3.57 -0.36 -18.92
C VAL A 259 3.99 -1.59 -18.12
N LEU A 260 4.11 -1.44 -16.81
CA LEU A 260 4.21 -2.55 -15.86
C LEU A 260 2.92 -2.64 -15.05
N THR A 261 2.25 -3.81 -15.09
CA THR A 261 1.15 -4.14 -14.20
C THR A 261 1.68 -4.98 -13.04
N SER A 262 1.41 -4.58 -11.81
CA SER A 262 1.94 -5.25 -10.63
C SER A 262 0.90 -5.36 -9.51
N MET A 263 0.97 -6.42 -8.74
CA MET A 263 0.22 -6.57 -7.50
C MET A 263 1.03 -6.00 -6.32
N LYS A 264 1.68 -6.83 -5.51
CA LYS A 264 2.50 -6.40 -4.34
C LYS A 264 3.98 -6.21 -4.64
N CYS A 265 4.49 -6.82 -5.70
CA CYS A 265 5.94 -6.99 -5.89
C CYS A 265 6.73 -5.69 -6.04
N LEU A 266 6.08 -4.60 -6.44
CA LEU A 266 6.70 -3.27 -6.49
C LEU A 266 6.71 -2.57 -5.11
N ASP A 267 6.16 -3.17 -4.06
CA ASP A 267 6.07 -2.55 -2.74
C ASP A 267 7.40 -2.59 -1.98
N GLU A 268 8.25 -3.61 -2.21
CA GLU A 268 9.51 -3.79 -1.50
C GLU A 268 10.67 -4.11 -2.46
N GLY A 269 11.82 -3.46 -2.25
CA GLY A 269 13.09 -3.80 -2.88
C GLY A 269 13.28 -3.45 -4.36
N VAL A 270 12.28 -2.90 -5.05
CA VAL A 270 12.37 -2.56 -6.47
C VAL A 270 12.47 -1.05 -6.67
N ASP A 271 13.40 -0.63 -7.52
CA ASP A 271 13.60 0.77 -7.88
C ASP A 271 13.17 1.03 -9.33
N VAL A 272 12.24 1.97 -9.53
CA VAL A 272 11.72 2.36 -10.85
C VAL A 272 11.66 3.89 -10.99
N PRO A 273 12.81 4.60 -10.88
CA PRO A 273 12.80 6.06 -10.81
C PRO A 273 12.30 6.72 -12.10
N ARG A 274 12.35 6.02 -13.25
CA ARG A 274 11.82 6.50 -14.53
C ARG A 274 10.29 6.49 -14.61
N SER A 275 9.57 5.94 -13.63
CA SER A 275 8.11 5.96 -13.66
C SER A 275 7.55 7.38 -13.62
N GLU A 276 6.78 7.78 -14.64
CA GLU A 276 6.18 9.10 -14.79
C GLU A 276 4.68 9.09 -14.43
N LEU A 277 3.99 7.99 -14.72
CA LEU A 277 2.59 7.79 -14.40
C LEU A 277 2.42 6.58 -13.49
N ALA A 278 1.62 6.72 -12.45
CA ALA A 278 1.15 5.58 -11.65
C ALA A 278 -0.37 5.59 -11.51
N ILE A 279 -0.97 4.41 -11.67
CA ILE A 279 -2.41 4.22 -11.48
C ILE A 279 -2.60 3.21 -10.35
N PHE A 280 -3.17 3.68 -9.24
CA PHE A 280 -3.44 2.87 -8.05
C PHE A 280 -4.86 2.31 -8.10
N CYS A 281 -5.03 1.14 -8.72
CA CYS A 281 -6.31 0.42 -8.74
C CYS A 281 -6.54 -0.38 -7.46
N SER A 282 -5.47 -0.63 -6.69
CA SER A 282 -5.55 -1.29 -5.39
C SER A 282 -5.59 -0.27 -4.26
N SER A 283 -6.74 -0.10 -3.63
CA SER A 283 -6.86 0.69 -2.40
C SER A 283 -6.13 -0.04 -1.27
N THR A 284 -5.14 0.60 -0.65
CA THR A 284 -4.46 0.03 0.50
C THR A 284 -4.92 0.72 1.77
N GLY A 285 -5.72 0.03 2.60
CA GLY A 285 -6.03 0.51 3.95
C GLY A 285 -4.81 0.52 4.89
N ASN A 286 -3.61 0.21 4.38
CA ASN A 286 -2.36 0.29 5.12
C ASN A 286 -1.63 1.60 4.76
N PRO A 287 -1.56 2.59 5.67
CA PRO A 287 -0.89 3.87 5.41
C PRO A 287 0.56 3.72 4.96
N ARG A 288 1.23 2.67 5.44
CA ARG A 288 2.61 2.35 5.08
C ARG A 288 2.74 2.04 3.59
N GLN A 289 1.95 1.08 3.09
CA GLN A 289 1.96 0.74 1.68
C GLN A 289 1.56 1.94 0.80
N PHE A 290 0.62 2.74 1.29
CA PHE A 290 0.21 3.97 0.64
C PHE A 290 1.40 4.92 0.43
N ILE A 291 2.17 5.19 1.47
CA ILE A 291 3.33 6.09 1.43
C ILE A 291 4.47 5.47 0.62
N GLN A 292 4.80 4.20 0.84
CA GLN A 292 5.91 3.52 0.16
C GLN A 292 5.71 3.44 -1.35
N ARG A 293 4.51 3.06 -1.83
CA ARG A 293 4.20 3.00 -3.27
C ARG A 293 4.36 4.35 -3.94
N ARG A 294 3.80 5.39 -3.33
CA ARG A 294 3.88 6.75 -3.88
C ARG A 294 5.31 7.29 -3.82
N GLY A 295 6.01 7.13 -2.71
CA GLY A 295 7.40 7.53 -2.58
C GLY A 295 8.33 6.94 -3.66
N ARG A 296 8.06 5.71 -4.12
CA ARG A 296 8.82 5.09 -5.22
C ARG A 296 8.57 5.77 -6.56
N VAL A 297 7.30 6.06 -6.86
CA VAL A 297 6.95 6.77 -8.09
C VAL A 297 7.48 8.19 -8.08
N LEU A 298 7.62 8.83 -6.93
CA LEU A 298 8.12 10.20 -6.80
C LEU A 298 9.65 10.32 -6.81
N ARG A 299 10.39 9.21 -6.91
CA ARG A 299 11.86 9.29 -7.03
C ARG A 299 12.28 10.12 -8.23
N LYS A 300 13.30 10.95 -8.04
CA LYS A 300 13.84 11.78 -9.11
C LYS A 300 14.52 10.95 -10.19
N HIS A 301 14.37 11.39 -11.42
CA HIS A 301 15.14 10.91 -12.58
C HIS A 301 15.50 12.11 -13.45
N PRO A 302 16.68 12.15 -14.11
CA PRO A 302 17.11 13.29 -14.93
C PRO A 302 16.09 13.70 -16.01
N ASP A 303 15.41 12.71 -16.60
CA ASP A 303 14.42 12.94 -17.67
C ASP A 303 12.97 13.02 -17.16
N LYS A 304 12.75 13.13 -15.84
CA LYS A 304 11.42 13.24 -15.23
C LYS A 304 11.29 14.53 -14.43
N GLU A 305 10.48 15.43 -14.92
CA GLU A 305 10.20 16.72 -14.26
C GLU A 305 9.20 16.55 -13.10
N TYR A 306 8.13 15.80 -13.34
CA TYR A 306 7.07 15.52 -12.36
C TYR A 306 6.51 14.12 -12.56
N ALA A 307 5.73 13.67 -11.59
CA ALA A 307 4.94 12.45 -11.69
C ALA A 307 3.45 12.77 -11.78
N ILE A 308 2.68 11.86 -12.38
CA ILE A 308 1.22 11.89 -12.42
C ILE A 308 0.71 10.66 -11.68
N LEU A 309 -0.18 10.87 -10.71
CA LEU A 309 -0.73 9.81 -9.90
C LEU A 309 -2.26 9.80 -10.01
N HIS A 310 -2.82 8.71 -10.50
CA HIS A 310 -4.25 8.43 -10.44
C HIS A 310 -4.53 7.44 -9.32
N ASP A 311 -5.53 7.70 -8.50
CA ASP A 311 -5.88 6.87 -7.35
C ASP A 311 -7.37 6.54 -7.38
N LEU A 312 -7.73 5.26 -7.50
CA LEU A 312 -9.10 4.79 -7.54
C LEU A 312 -9.61 4.56 -6.11
N VAL A 313 -10.21 5.61 -5.54
CA VAL A 313 -10.66 5.65 -4.14
C VAL A 313 -12.09 5.17 -4.05
N VAL A 314 -12.31 4.00 -3.45
CA VAL A 314 -13.67 3.47 -3.25
C VAL A 314 -14.31 4.14 -2.04
N VAL A 315 -15.50 4.69 -2.23
CA VAL A 315 -16.30 5.35 -1.20
C VAL A 315 -17.61 4.59 -1.04
N PRO A 316 -17.73 3.72 -0.02
CA PRO A 316 -19.00 3.07 0.29
C PRO A 316 -19.95 4.08 0.97
N GLU A 317 -21.10 4.33 0.37
CA GLU A 317 -22.09 5.25 0.92
C GLU A 317 -23.14 4.48 1.74
N VAL A 318 -22.82 4.20 3.01
CA VAL A 318 -23.76 3.51 3.94
C VAL A 318 -24.82 4.49 4.44
N GLY A 319 -26.10 4.20 4.21
CA GLY A 319 -27.21 5.06 4.63
C GLY A 319 -27.34 5.18 6.15
N ALA A 320 -27.83 6.35 6.62
CA ALA A 320 -27.98 6.67 8.04
C ALA A 320 -28.95 5.74 8.81
N HIS A 321 -29.76 4.95 8.11
CA HIS A 321 -30.69 3.97 8.70
C HIS A 321 -29.99 2.66 9.09
N HIS A 322 -28.74 2.42 8.67
CA HIS A 322 -27.97 1.23 9.04
C HIS A 322 -27.28 1.40 10.40
N ASN A 323 -27.25 0.33 11.20
CA ASN A 323 -26.57 0.33 12.52
C ASN A 323 -25.06 0.60 12.40
N SER A 324 -24.45 0.19 11.29
CA SER A 324 -23.03 0.39 11.01
C SER A 324 -22.67 1.83 10.58
N TYR A 325 -23.63 2.69 10.27
CA TYR A 325 -23.41 4.02 9.69
C TYR A 325 -22.33 4.85 10.41
N LYS A 326 -22.43 5.00 11.74
CA LYS A 326 -21.48 5.82 12.51
C LYS A 326 -20.07 5.26 12.44
N MET A 327 -19.93 3.93 12.51
CA MET A 327 -18.63 3.24 12.37
C MET A 327 -18.06 3.48 10.98
N GLU A 328 -18.86 3.25 9.93
CA GLU A 328 -18.42 3.41 8.55
C GLU A 328 -18.01 4.84 8.26
N ARG A 329 -18.75 5.81 8.72
CA ARG A 329 -18.40 7.22 8.57
C ARG A 329 -17.09 7.60 9.27
N SER A 330 -16.82 7.08 10.46
CA SER A 330 -15.55 7.30 11.17
C SER A 330 -14.37 6.68 10.40
N LEU A 331 -14.53 5.45 9.91
CA LEU A 331 -13.49 4.76 9.14
C LEU A 331 -13.23 5.45 7.79
N LEU A 332 -14.27 5.84 7.08
CA LEU A 332 -14.17 6.57 5.81
C LEU A 332 -13.49 7.92 6.01
N LYS A 333 -13.86 8.68 7.03
CA LYS A 333 -13.22 9.95 7.37
C LYS A 333 -11.72 9.82 7.58
N SER A 334 -11.29 8.77 8.28
CA SER A 334 -9.87 8.49 8.49
C SER A 334 -9.13 8.12 7.19
N GLU A 335 -9.80 7.39 6.29
CA GLU A 335 -9.27 7.05 4.96
C GLU A 335 -9.11 8.30 4.09
N LEU A 336 -10.17 9.09 3.99
CA LEU A 336 -10.19 10.31 3.18
C LEU A 336 -9.23 11.38 3.70
N ALA A 337 -9.00 11.46 5.01
CA ALA A 337 -8.00 12.37 5.58
C ALA A 337 -6.59 12.10 5.04
N ARG A 338 -6.22 10.82 4.84
CA ARG A 338 -4.93 10.46 4.23
C ARG A 338 -4.86 10.83 2.75
N VAL A 339 -5.94 10.56 2.01
CA VAL A 339 -6.04 10.93 0.59
C VAL A 339 -5.94 12.45 0.45
N LYS A 340 -6.66 13.20 1.29
CA LYS A 340 -6.61 14.66 1.32
C LYS A 340 -5.20 15.19 1.65
N ASN A 341 -4.56 14.68 2.70
CA ASN A 341 -3.21 15.10 3.06
C ASN A 341 -2.22 14.92 1.89
N PHE A 342 -2.33 13.82 1.16
CA PHE A 342 -1.50 13.59 -0.01
C PHE A 342 -1.87 14.51 -1.18
N ALA A 343 -3.16 14.80 -1.35
CA ALA A 343 -3.65 15.73 -2.36
C ALA A 343 -3.15 17.17 -2.10
N ASP A 344 -3.15 17.59 -0.84
CA ASP A 344 -2.72 18.94 -0.43
C ASP A 344 -1.24 19.22 -0.73
N MET A 345 -0.39 18.17 -0.79
CA MET A 345 1.03 18.29 -1.17
C MET A 345 1.26 18.21 -2.70
N SER A 346 0.24 18.02 -3.50
CA SER A 346 0.36 17.95 -4.97
C SER A 346 0.37 19.34 -5.61
N GLU A 347 0.75 19.42 -6.89
CA GLU A 347 0.70 20.67 -7.68
C GLU A 347 -0.74 21.07 -8.08
N ASN A 348 -1.76 20.22 -7.82
CA ASN A 348 -3.17 20.45 -8.17
C ASN A 348 -4.16 20.19 -7.02
N PRO A 349 -3.96 20.71 -5.80
CA PRO A 349 -4.76 20.38 -4.64
C PRO A 349 -6.25 20.73 -4.83
N SER A 350 -6.57 21.85 -5.48
CA SER A 350 -7.94 22.29 -5.72
C SER A 350 -8.74 21.31 -6.59
N PHE A 351 -8.09 20.65 -7.56
CA PHE A 351 -8.74 19.60 -8.35
C PHE A 351 -9.14 18.42 -7.47
N SER A 352 -8.19 17.95 -6.66
CA SER A 352 -8.41 16.81 -5.75
C SER A 352 -9.49 17.11 -4.72
N GLU A 353 -9.55 18.32 -4.20
CA GLU A 353 -10.60 18.76 -3.27
C GLU A 353 -11.97 18.73 -3.93
N MET A 354 -12.10 19.19 -5.16
CA MET A 354 -13.35 19.19 -5.93
C MET A 354 -13.86 17.75 -6.14
N GLU A 355 -12.97 16.84 -6.56
CA GLU A 355 -13.33 15.44 -6.80
C GLU A 355 -13.72 14.69 -5.51
N LEU A 356 -13.06 14.99 -4.40
CA LEU A 356 -13.34 14.35 -3.11
C LEU A 356 -14.51 14.99 -2.34
N ARG A 357 -15.02 16.14 -2.80
CA ARG A 357 -16.00 16.93 -2.05
C ARG A 357 -17.25 16.12 -1.69
N SER A 358 -17.82 15.39 -2.64
CA SER A 358 -19.00 14.57 -2.40
C SER A 358 -18.78 13.48 -1.35
N ALA A 359 -17.55 12.96 -1.26
CA ALA A 359 -17.16 11.94 -0.30
C ALA A 359 -16.82 12.54 1.08
N LEU A 360 -16.33 13.78 1.13
CA LEU A 360 -15.99 14.48 2.37
C LEU A 360 -17.22 15.05 3.07
N ASP A 361 -18.25 15.42 2.29
CA ASP A 361 -19.51 15.95 2.79
C ASP A 361 -20.45 14.83 3.30
N TYR A 362 -20.20 13.57 2.93
CA TYR A 362 -20.91 12.37 3.41
C TYR A 362 -20.51 12.02 4.85
#